data_b6b4846cb4681e65feb069642a89da62
#
_entry.id   b6b4846cb4681e65feb069642a89da62
#
_cell.length_a   1.000
_cell.length_b   1.000
_cell.length_c   1.000
_cell.angle_alpha   90.00
_cell.angle_beta   90.00
_cell.angle_gamma   90.00
#
_symmetry.space_group_name_H-M   'P 1'
#
loop_
_entity.id
_entity.type
_entity.pdbx_description
1 polymer ?
#
loop_
_entity_poly.entity_id
_entity_poly.type
_entity_poly.pdbx_seq_one_letter_code
_entity_poly.pdbx_strand_id
1 'polypeptide(L)'
;MAAQRKKRLSRTEKNNALLAQAAAVKVPSVADVVVVGGGASGLTAAISAAEALQDAKHPGTVVVFERALECGRTILATGGGRCNFANEDVRPENYRHPAFVRSVVGGKYLKEVLSFFRTCGLAWITEDEGRMYPVTREASSVRDVLLTRAKKAGVILACAREIVDIQTTSQ
;
A
#
# COMPACT_ATOMS: atom_id res chain seq x y z
N MET A 1 29.65 7.01 -29.12
CA MET A 1 28.36 7.55 -28.69
C MET A 1 28.42 7.81 -27.21
N ALA A 2 28.41 9.09 -26.78
CA ALA A 2 28.51 9.45 -25.37
C ALA A 2 27.14 9.22 -24.68
N ALA A 3 27.09 8.33 -23.67
CA ALA A 3 25.92 8.13 -22.85
C ALA A 3 25.61 9.42 -22.08
N GLN A 4 24.51 10.08 -22.40
CA GLN A 4 24.01 11.24 -21.63
C GLN A 4 23.72 10.77 -20.20
N ARG A 5 24.56 11.20 -19.25
CA ARG A 5 24.35 11.01 -17.82
C ARG A 5 23.08 11.77 -17.43
N LYS A 6 21.97 11.08 -17.19
CA LYS A 6 20.73 11.69 -16.67
C LYS A 6 21.07 12.45 -15.37
N LYS A 7 20.89 13.76 -15.38
CA LYS A 7 21.14 14.65 -14.24
C LYS A 7 20.24 14.20 -13.07
N ARG A 8 20.82 13.88 -11.94
CA ARG A 8 20.09 13.47 -10.73
C ARG A 8 19.39 14.70 -10.14
N LEU A 9 18.06 14.69 -10.07
CA LEU A 9 17.27 15.78 -9.49
C LEU A 9 17.63 15.97 -8.01
N SER A 10 17.66 17.22 -7.56
CA SER A 10 17.76 17.60 -6.16
C SER A 10 16.51 17.14 -5.38
N ARG A 11 16.59 17.12 -4.05
CA ARG A 11 15.44 16.78 -3.19
C ARG A 11 14.26 17.74 -3.41
N THR A 12 14.54 19.03 -3.57
CA THR A 12 13.53 20.07 -3.81
C THR A 12 12.84 19.86 -5.17
N GLU A 13 13.60 19.62 -6.23
CA GLU A 13 13.03 19.33 -7.55
C GLU A 13 12.15 18.09 -7.55
N LYS A 14 12.56 17.04 -6.85
CA LYS A 14 11.72 15.83 -6.67
C LYS A 14 10.43 16.13 -5.93
N ASN A 15 10.49 16.86 -4.82
CA ASN A 15 9.29 17.20 -4.04
C ASN A 15 8.34 18.09 -4.86
N ASN A 16 8.84 19.06 -5.62
CA ASN A 16 8.02 19.89 -6.48
C ASN A 16 7.33 19.08 -7.59
N ALA A 17 8.05 18.12 -8.18
CA ALA A 17 7.46 17.21 -9.16
C ALA A 17 6.35 16.35 -8.57
N LEU A 18 6.54 15.81 -7.35
CA LEU A 18 5.52 15.02 -6.63
C LEU A 18 4.31 15.88 -6.27
N LEU A 19 4.50 17.12 -5.81
CA LEU A 19 3.41 18.05 -5.53
C LEU A 19 2.60 18.36 -6.79
N ALA A 20 3.27 18.60 -7.92
CA ALA A 20 2.59 18.82 -9.19
C ALA A 20 1.79 17.61 -9.65
N GLN A 21 2.34 16.40 -9.49
CA GLN A 21 1.62 15.15 -9.77
C GLN A 21 0.40 14.98 -8.86
N ALA A 22 0.55 15.23 -7.56
CA ALA A 22 -0.55 15.13 -6.60
C ALA A 22 -1.67 16.14 -6.90
N ALA A 23 -1.32 17.37 -7.27
CA ALA A 23 -2.27 18.41 -7.64
C ALA A 23 -3.05 18.07 -8.92
N ALA A 24 -2.43 17.36 -9.86
CA ALA A 24 -3.07 16.94 -11.11
C ALA A 24 -4.09 15.79 -10.93
N VAL A 25 -4.08 15.09 -9.77
CA VAL A 25 -5.03 14.01 -9.51
C VAL A 25 -6.43 14.58 -9.31
N LYS A 26 -7.34 14.24 -10.21
CA LYS A 26 -8.76 14.57 -10.10
C LYS A 26 -9.42 13.61 -9.10
N VAL A 27 -10.00 14.17 -8.06
CA VAL A 27 -10.80 13.42 -7.07
C VAL A 27 -12.27 13.72 -7.34
N PRO A 28 -13.11 12.70 -7.50
CA PRO A 28 -14.54 12.88 -7.67
C PRO A 28 -15.18 13.43 -6.38
N SER A 29 -16.32 14.09 -6.50
CA SER A 29 -17.10 14.59 -5.35
C SER A 29 -17.81 13.47 -4.58
N VAL A 30 -17.98 12.29 -5.20
CA VAL A 30 -18.59 11.10 -4.60
C VAL A 30 -17.69 9.90 -4.90
N ALA A 31 -17.53 9.03 -3.93
CA ALA A 31 -16.83 7.77 -4.08
C ALA A 31 -17.57 6.68 -3.29
N ASP A 32 -17.53 5.43 -3.78
CA ASP A 32 -18.14 4.28 -3.09
C ASP A 32 -17.33 3.87 -1.87
N VAL A 33 -16.01 3.98 -1.98
CA VAL A 33 -15.09 3.68 -0.88
C VAL A 33 -14.02 4.77 -0.77
N VAL A 34 -13.88 5.30 0.44
CA VAL A 34 -12.81 6.23 0.79
C VAL A 34 -11.90 5.58 1.83
N VAL A 35 -10.61 5.55 1.55
CA VAL A 35 -9.58 5.05 2.44
C VAL A 35 -8.72 6.21 2.92
N VAL A 36 -8.62 6.40 4.23
CA VAL A 36 -7.78 7.42 4.86
C VAL A 36 -6.45 6.82 5.27
N GLY A 37 -5.38 7.27 4.62
CA GLY A 37 -4.01 6.80 4.81
C GLY A 37 -3.55 5.81 3.73
N GLY A 38 -2.52 6.19 3.00
CA GLY A 38 -1.91 5.41 1.91
C GLY A 38 -0.75 4.52 2.35
N GLY A 39 -0.74 4.02 3.59
CA GLY A 39 0.21 3.01 4.07
C GLY A 39 -0.10 1.61 3.56
N ALA A 40 0.61 0.59 4.08
CA ALA A 40 0.41 -0.82 3.67
C ALA A 40 -1.05 -1.26 3.82
N SER A 41 -1.66 -1.02 4.99
CA SER A 41 -3.05 -1.40 5.27
C SER A 41 -4.04 -0.69 4.34
N GLY A 42 -3.88 0.64 4.17
CA GLY A 42 -4.77 1.41 3.32
C GLY A 42 -4.67 1.03 1.84
N LEU A 43 -3.46 0.81 1.33
CA LEU A 43 -3.27 0.33 -0.05
C LEU A 43 -3.90 -1.06 -0.24
N THR A 44 -3.70 -1.98 0.70
CA THR A 44 -4.31 -3.33 0.62
C THR A 44 -5.83 -3.27 0.68
N ALA A 45 -6.39 -2.46 1.60
CA ALA A 45 -7.84 -2.27 1.71
C ALA A 45 -8.43 -1.68 0.42
N ALA A 46 -7.79 -0.66 -0.15
CA ALA A 46 -8.25 -0.03 -1.38
C ALA A 46 -8.18 -0.99 -2.59
N ILE A 47 -7.12 -1.79 -2.69
CA ILE A 47 -6.99 -2.82 -3.72
C ILE A 47 -8.14 -3.82 -3.59
N SER A 48 -8.34 -4.37 -2.38
CA SER A 48 -9.41 -5.36 -2.13
C SER A 48 -10.80 -4.80 -2.42
N ALA A 49 -11.07 -3.55 -2.04
CA ALA A 49 -12.35 -2.91 -2.33
C ALA A 49 -12.57 -2.72 -3.85
N ALA A 50 -11.55 -2.23 -4.56
CA ALA A 50 -11.66 -2.02 -6.00
C ALA A 50 -11.85 -3.34 -6.77
N GLU A 51 -11.13 -4.39 -6.39
CA GLU A 51 -11.26 -5.71 -7.00
C GLU A 51 -12.62 -6.34 -6.70
N ALA A 52 -13.12 -6.20 -5.46
CA ALA A 52 -14.47 -6.69 -5.11
C ALA A 52 -15.57 -5.97 -5.91
N LEU A 53 -15.46 -4.66 -6.13
CA LEU A 53 -16.40 -3.92 -6.97
C LEU A 53 -16.34 -4.41 -8.43
N GLN A 54 -15.16 -4.68 -8.97
CA GLN A 54 -14.98 -5.22 -10.31
C GLN A 54 -15.59 -6.62 -10.44
N ASP A 55 -15.34 -7.51 -9.49
CA ASP A 55 -15.89 -8.88 -9.47
C ASP A 55 -17.41 -8.88 -9.38
N ALA A 56 -17.97 -7.95 -8.61
CA ALA A 56 -19.43 -7.73 -8.54
C ALA A 56 -20.00 -7.05 -9.79
N LYS A 57 -19.17 -6.69 -10.78
CA LYS A 57 -19.55 -5.91 -11.97
C LYS A 57 -20.23 -4.59 -11.61
N HIS A 58 -19.90 -4.02 -10.47
CA HIS A 58 -20.40 -2.74 -10.00
C HIS A 58 -19.40 -1.64 -10.34
N PRO A 59 -19.78 -0.68 -11.21
CA PRO A 59 -18.90 0.44 -11.57
C PRO A 59 -18.77 1.39 -10.36
N GLY A 60 -17.80 1.12 -9.50
CA GLY A 60 -17.58 1.90 -8.29
C GLY A 60 -16.22 2.59 -8.28
N THR A 61 -16.10 3.63 -7.46
CA THR A 61 -14.90 4.46 -7.31
C THR A 61 -14.28 4.26 -5.94
N VAL A 62 -12.99 3.95 -5.90
CA VAL A 62 -12.20 3.84 -4.68
C VAL A 62 -11.14 4.93 -4.67
N VAL A 63 -11.10 5.71 -3.59
CA VAL A 63 -10.14 6.82 -3.40
C VAL A 63 -9.33 6.59 -2.12
N VAL A 64 -8.01 6.74 -2.23
CA VAL A 64 -7.11 6.80 -1.07
C VAL A 64 -6.65 8.23 -0.88
N PHE A 65 -6.90 8.80 0.29
CA PHE A 65 -6.32 10.08 0.70
C PHE A 65 -5.06 9.83 1.54
N GLU A 66 -3.96 10.47 1.17
CA GLU A 66 -2.67 10.39 1.87
C GLU A 66 -2.11 11.79 2.07
N ARG A 67 -1.74 12.13 3.32
CA ARG A 67 -1.14 13.42 3.65
C ARG A 67 0.28 13.60 3.12
N ALA A 68 1.03 12.50 2.99
CA ALA A 68 2.37 12.55 2.40
C ALA A 68 2.33 12.75 0.89
N LEU A 69 3.46 13.11 0.31
CA LEU A 69 3.60 13.33 -1.14
C LEU A 69 3.45 12.03 -1.96
N GLU A 70 3.61 10.88 -1.32
CA GLU A 70 3.52 9.55 -1.95
C GLU A 70 2.86 8.55 -0.99
N CYS A 71 2.03 7.67 -1.51
CA CYS A 71 1.54 6.51 -0.79
C CYS A 71 2.68 5.48 -0.55
N GLY A 72 2.54 4.67 0.49
CA GLY A 72 3.50 3.62 0.83
C GLY A 72 4.82 4.10 1.43
N ARG A 73 4.94 5.39 1.76
CA ARG A 73 6.18 5.96 2.30
C ARG A 73 6.65 5.29 3.59
N THR A 74 5.72 4.93 4.48
CA THR A 74 6.04 4.26 5.73
C THR A 74 6.62 2.86 5.53
N ILE A 75 6.26 2.17 4.44
CA ILE A 75 6.81 0.86 4.07
C ILE A 75 8.33 0.94 3.91
N LEU A 76 8.83 2.03 3.33
CA LEU A 76 10.25 2.21 3.02
C LEU A 76 11.14 2.24 4.27
N ALA A 77 10.59 2.57 5.45
CA ALA A 77 11.33 2.60 6.71
C ALA A 77 11.31 1.27 7.48
N THR A 78 10.49 0.31 7.05
CA THR A 78 10.30 -0.95 7.75
C THR A 78 11.48 -1.92 7.54
N GLY A 79 11.77 -2.76 8.54
CA GLY A 79 12.81 -3.77 8.46
C GLY A 79 14.19 -3.21 8.11
N GLY A 80 14.52 -2.00 8.56
CA GLY A 80 15.78 -1.32 8.21
C GLY A 80 15.89 -0.99 6.70
N GLY A 81 14.78 -0.67 6.05
CA GLY A 81 14.72 -0.40 4.60
C GLY A 81 14.54 -1.64 3.73
N ARG A 82 14.40 -2.85 4.33
CA ARG A 82 14.23 -4.12 3.62
C ARG A 82 12.79 -4.60 3.55
N CYS A 83 11.91 -4.10 4.41
CA CYS A 83 10.52 -4.52 4.60
C CYS A 83 10.36 -5.99 4.96
N ASN A 84 10.47 -6.32 6.25
CA ASN A 84 10.00 -7.61 6.76
C ASN A 84 8.46 -7.61 6.68
N PHE A 85 7.89 -8.18 5.62
CA PHE A 85 6.45 -8.08 5.33
C PHE A 85 5.63 -9.24 5.90
N ALA A 86 6.27 -10.36 6.25
CA ALA A 86 5.64 -11.53 6.84
C ALA A 86 6.66 -12.35 7.66
N ASN A 87 6.14 -13.35 8.38
CA ASN A 87 6.95 -14.33 9.09
C ASN A 87 6.30 -15.71 8.94
N GLU A 88 7.11 -16.76 8.84
CA GLU A 88 6.62 -18.15 8.74
C GLU A 88 5.93 -18.61 10.01
N ASP A 89 6.35 -18.12 11.18
CA ASP A 89 5.79 -18.45 12.48
C ASP A 89 4.96 -17.29 13.04
N VAL A 90 3.87 -16.95 12.35
CA VAL A 90 2.92 -15.95 12.84
C VAL A 90 1.99 -16.59 13.86
N ARG A 91 2.15 -16.22 15.13
CA ARG A 91 1.29 -16.62 16.24
C ARG A 91 0.59 -15.43 16.85
N PRO A 92 -0.70 -15.50 17.17
CA PRO A 92 -1.41 -14.42 17.84
C PRO A 92 -0.73 -13.97 19.13
N GLU A 93 -0.07 -14.87 19.84
CA GLU A 93 0.66 -14.64 21.08
C GLU A 93 1.85 -13.68 20.92
N ASN A 94 2.38 -13.54 19.71
CA ASN A 94 3.46 -12.61 19.39
C ASN A 94 3.00 -11.14 19.29
N TYR A 95 1.69 -10.91 19.40
CA TYR A 95 1.08 -9.59 19.27
C TYR A 95 0.54 -9.06 20.61
N ARG A 96 0.52 -7.74 20.75
CA ARG A 96 0.03 -7.07 21.95
C ARG A 96 -1.44 -7.42 22.31
N HIS A 97 -2.26 -7.73 21.30
CA HIS A 97 -3.69 -8.07 21.45
C HIS A 97 -4.01 -9.41 20.78
N PRO A 98 -3.61 -10.55 21.38
CA PRO A 98 -3.73 -11.87 20.75
C PRO A 98 -5.17 -12.25 20.38
N ALA A 99 -6.15 -11.90 21.22
CA ALA A 99 -7.56 -12.17 20.96
C ALA A 99 -8.07 -11.49 19.69
N PHE A 100 -7.72 -10.21 19.51
CA PHE A 100 -8.04 -9.45 18.29
C PHE A 100 -7.34 -10.08 17.07
N VAL A 101 -6.06 -10.42 17.19
CA VAL A 101 -5.32 -11.04 16.09
C VAL A 101 -5.97 -12.37 15.70
N ARG A 102 -6.36 -13.23 16.66
CA ARG A 102 -7.08 -14.48 16.36
C ARG A 102 -8.38 -14.26 15.60
N SER A 103 -9.14 -13.22 15.95
CA SER A 103 -10.43 -12.94 15.29
C SER A 103 -10.27 -12.44 13.85
N VAL A 104 -9.16 -11.74 13.54
CA VAL A 104 -8.92 -11.16 12.21
C VAL A 104 -8.16 -12.14 11.31
N VAL A 105 -7.16 -12.83 11.87
CA VAL A 105 -6.13 -13.51 11.10
C VAL A 105 -6.45 -14.98 10.79
N GLY A 106 -7.22 -15.65 11.66
CA GLY A 106 -7.59 -17.06 11.46
C GLY A 106 -6.41 -18.00 11.16
N GLY A 107 -6.68 -19.30 11.01
CA GLY A 107 -5.63 -20.29 10.77
C GLY A 107 -5.00 -20.32 9.37
N LYS A 108 -5.46 -19.47 8.45
CA LYS A 108 -4.97 -19.43 7.04
C LYS A 108 -4.17 -18.16 6.70
N TYR A 109 -3.95 -17.32 7.67
CA TYR A 109 -3.40 -15.98 7.49
C TYR A 109 -2.14 -15.92 6.60
N LEU A 110 -1.11 -16.66 6.94
CA LEU A 110 0.14 -16.61 6.18
C LEU A 110 -0.09 -16.99 4.71
N LYS A 111 -0.88 -18.03 4.46
CA LYS A 111 -1.21 -18.49 3.10
C LYS A 111 -1.93 -17.40 2.32
N GLU A 112 -2.87 -16.69 2.94
CA GLU A 112 -3.62 -15.60 2.30
C GLU A 112 -2.73 -14.40 2.00
N VAL A 113 -1.89 -13.98 2.95
CA VAL A 113 -0.92 -12.89 2.75
C VAL A 113 0.06 -13.22 1.63
N LEU A 114 0.63 -14.42 1.63
CA LEU A 114 1.58 -14.82 0.60
C LEU A 114 0.91 -14.97 -0.78
N SER A 115 -0.34 -15.46 -0.82
CA SER A 115 -1.13 -15.50 -2.05
C SER A 115 -1.36 -14.10 -2.60
N PHE A 116 -1.77 -13.16 -1.76
CA PHE A 116 -1.95 -11.76 -2.14
C PHE A 116 -0.66 -11.16 -2.72
N PHE A 117 0.47 -11.27 -2.03
CA PHE A 117 1.73 -10.72 -2.52
C PHE A 117 2.24 -11.41 -3.79
N ARG A 118 2.01 -12.73 -3.93
CA ARG A 118 2.33 -13.45 -5.17
C ARG A 118 1.52 -12.90 -6.35
N THR A 119 0.24 -12.66 -6.16
CA THR A 119 -0.61 -12.06 -7.22
C THR A 119 -0.26 -10.59 -7.50
N CYS A 120 0.38 -9.90 -6.54
CA CYS A 120 1.00 -8.59 -6.78
C CYS A 120 2.32 -8.69 -7.58
N GLY A 121 2.86 -9.88 -7.79
CA GLY A 121 4.15 -10.09 -8.46
C GLY A 121 5.37 -9.96 -7.54
N LEU A 122 5.19 -10.03 -6.21
CA LEU A 122 6.30 -10.02 -5.28
C LEU A 122 6.93 -11.41 -5.18
N ALA A 123 8.24 -11.49 -5.40
CA ALA A 123 9.06 -12.63 -5.03
C ALA A 123 9.77 -12.35 -3.70
N TRP A 124 9.91 -13.37 -2.85
CA TRP A 124 10.47 -13.22 -1.51
C TRP A 124 11.42 -14.36 -1.15
N ILE A 125 12.18 -14.12 -0.08
CA ILE A 125 13.04 -15.07 0.60
C ILE A 125 12.64 -15.13 2.07
N THR A 126 12.87 -16.27 2.71
CA THR A 126 12.81 -16.42 4.16
C THR A 126 14.23 -16.40 4.71
N GLU A 127 14.48 -15.60 5.74
CA GLU A 127 15.73 -15.50 6.49
C GLU A 127 15.55 -16.12 7.89
N ASP A 128 16.58 -16.01 8.73
CA ASP A 128 16.56 -16.53 10.10
C ASP A 128 15.33 -16.07 10.89
N GLU A 129 14.87 -16.92 11.80
CA GLU A 129 13.65 -16.70 12.61
C GLU A 129 12.36 -16.57 11.78
N GLY A 130 12.34 -17.13 10.57
CA GLY A 130 11.18 -17.14 9.69
C GLY A 130 10.82 -15.77 9.07
N ARG A 131 11.69 -14.78 9.17
CA ARG A 131 11.44 -13.44 8.64
C ARG A 131 11.44 -13.43 7.11
N MET A 132 10.40 -12.84 6.52
CA MET A 132 10.22 -12.83 5.06
C MET A 132 10.47 -11.44 4.49
N TYR A 133 11.32 -11.39 3.49
CA TYR A 133 11.73 -10.16 2.79
C TYR A 133 11.58 -10.31 1.28
N PRO A 134 11.38 -9.21 0.52
CA PRO A 134 11.49 -9.29 -0.93
C PRO A 134 12.89 -9.78 -1.34
N VAL A 135 12.98 -10.53 -2.43
CA VAL A 135 14.29 -11.05 -2.94
C VAL A 135 15.32 -9.96 -3.19
N THR A 136 14.87 -8.75 -3.49
CA THR A 136 15.72 -7.56 -3.67
C THR A 136 16.30 -7.05 -2.38
N ARG A 137 15.73 -7.44 -1.22
CA ARG A 137 16.01 -6.86 0.10
C ARG A 137 15.80 -5.34 0.17
N GLU A 138 14.93 -4.81 -0.68
CA GLU A 138 14.57 -3.40 -0.72
C GLU A 138 13.07 -3.22 -0.46
N ALA A 139 12.73 -2.40 0.53
CA ALA A 139 11.35 -2.09 0.89
C ALA A 139 10.56 -1.44 -0.27
N SER A 140 11.27 -0.79 -1.18
CA SER A 140 10.68 -0.24 -2.41
C SER A 140 9.97 -1.30 -3.25
N SER A 141 10.47 -2.53 -3.31
CA SER A 141 9.84 -3.61 -4.06
C SER A 141 8.44 -3.92 -3.53
N VAL A 142 8.25 -3.94 -2.21
CA VAL A 142 6.93 -4.17 -1.60
C VAL A 142 6.00 -2.99 -1.87
N ARG A 143 6.49 -1.76 -1.70
CA ARG A 143 5.72 -0.55 -2.01
C ARG A 143 5.28 -0.53 -3.47
N ASP A 144 6.20 -0.78 -4.37
CA ASP A 144 5.98 -0.59 -5.82
C ASP A 144 5.00 -1.63 -6.39
N VAL A 145 5.00 -2.87 -5.89
CA VAL A 145 3.99 -3.87 -6.30
C VAL A 145 2.59 -3.49 -5.79
N LEU A 146 2.46 -2.97 -4.57
CA LEU A 146 1.20 -2.48 -4.03
C LEU A 146 0.67 -1.29 -4.83
N LEU A 147 1.51 -0.28 -5.10
CA LEU A 147 1.13 0.88 -5.90
C LEU A 147 0.74 0.50 -7.33
N THR A 148 1.46 -0.43 -7.92
CA THR A 148 1.16 -0.93 -9.26
C THR A 148 -0.18 -1.64 -9.30
N ARG A 149 -0.47 -2.50 -8.31
CA ARG A 149 -1.76 -3.20 -8.23
C ARG A 149 -2.92 -2.24 -7.96
N ALA A 150 -2.75 -1.29 -7.04
CA ALA A 150 -3.76 -0.27 -6.77
C ALA A 150 -4.12 0.52 -8.03
N LYS A 151 -3.12 0.96 -8.80
CA LYS A 151 -3.33 1.65 -10.07
C LYS A 151 -4.04 0.76 -11.11
N LYS A 152 -3.63 -0.51 -11.23
CA LYS A 152 -4.29 -1.47 -12.15
C LYS A 152 -5.74 -1.73 -11.76
N ALA A 153 -6.05 -1.76 -10.47
CA ALA A 153 -7.42 -1.89 -9.97
C ALA A 153 -8.24 -0.59 -10.09
N GLY A 154 -7.68 0.50 -10.63
CA GLY A 154 -8.37 1.77 -10.82
C GLY A 154 -8.49 2.63 -9.56
N VAL A 155 -7.72 2.33 -8.50
CA VAL A 155 -7.72 3.13 -7.27
C VAL A 155 -7.15 4.52 -7.54
N ILE A 156 -7.86 5.56 -7.11
CA ILE A 156 -7.41 6.95 -7.17
C ILE A 156 -6.52 7.23 -5.94
N LEU A 157 -5.25 7.52 -6.16
CA LEU A 157 -4.29 7.84 -5.10
C LEU A 157 -4.16 9.36 -4.97
N ALA A 158 -4.88 9.95 -4.02
CA ALA A 158 -4.92 11.38 -3.75
C ALA A 158 -3.90 11.76 -2.66
N CYS A 159 -2.62 11.86 -3.04
CA CYS A 159 -1.53 12.26 -2.15
C CYS A 159 -1.49 13.77 -1.89
N ALA A 160 -0.69 14.20 -0.91
CA ALA A 160 -0.59 15.57 -0.41
C ALA A 160 -1.95 16.16 0.01
N ARG A 161 -2.84 15.31 0.54
CA ARG A 161 -4.19 15.67 1.02
C ARG A 161 -4.42 15.06 2.38
N GLU A 162 -4.52 15.91 3.38
CA GLU A 162 -4.80 15.52 4.76
C GLU A 162 -6.30 15.55 5.00
N ILE A 163 -6.85 14.45 5.54
CA ILE A 163 -8.21 14.39 6.05
C ILE A 163 -8.17 14.83 7.51
N VAL A 164 -8.88 15.91 7.84
CA VAL A 164 -8.90 16.51 9.18
C VAL A 164 -10.17 16.17 9.94
N ASP A 165 -11.24 15.81 9.24
CA ASP A 165 -12.53 15.47 9.85
C ASP A 165 -13.34 14.53 8.96
N ILE A 166 -14.21 13.73 9.58
CA ILE A 166 -15.18 12.85 8.91
C ILE A 166 -16.54 13.10 9.57
N GLN A 167 -17.48 13.59 8.79
CA GLN A 167 -18.84 13.82 9.26
C GLN A 167 -19.75 12.71 8.73
N THR A 168 -20.55 12.12 9.62
CA THR A 168 -21.56 11.13 9.25
C THR A 168 -22.92 11.81 9.22
N THR A 169 -23.67 11.60 8.16
CA THR A 169 -25.09 11.96 8.10
C THR A 169 -25.91 10.73 8.46
N SER A 170 -26.76 10.83 9.50
CA SER A 170 -27.81 9.83 9.73
C SER A 170 -28.79 9.88 8.56
N GLN A 171 -28.96 8.76 7.91
CA GLN A 171 -30.07 8.53 6.97
C GLN A 171 -31.34 8.27 7.75
#